data_6c476ae678035cfc8abb9d57d0003806
#
_entry.id   6c476ae678035cfc8abb9d57d0003806
#
_cell.length_a   1.000
_cell.length_b   1.000
_cell.length_c   1.000
_cell.angle_alpha   90.00
_cell.angle_beta   90.00
_cell.angle_gamma   90.00
#
_symmetry.space_group_name_H-M   'P 1'
#
loop_
_entity.id
_entity.type
_entity.pdbx_description
1 polymer ?
#
loop_
_entity_poly.entity_id
_entity_poly.type
_entity_poly.pdbx_seq_one_letter_code
_entity_poly.pdbx_strand_id
1 'polypeptide(L)'
;MAYIVNRYNGTQITVVEDGTIDQTTDLKLIGKNYSGFGEAQNENLVHLLENFRGTTAPAKAIDGQVWYDAGTTKLKFYTGSAWKT
;
A
#
# COMPACT_ATOMS: atom_id res chain seq x y z
N MET A 1 -3.27 -11.32 -19.13
CA MET A 1 -4.55 -10.80 -18.61
C MET A 1 -4.28 -9.91 -17.40
N ALA A 2 -4.73 -8.67 -17.44
CA ALA A 2 -4.51 -7.72 -16.36
C ALA A 2 -5.37 -8.06 -15.14
N TYR A 3 -4.87 -7.76 -13.96
CA TYR A 3 -5.64 -7.88 -12.73
C TYR A 3 -6.38 -6.58 -12.45
N ILE A 4 -7.67 -6.68 -12.20
CA ILE A 4 -8.47 -5.55 -11.72
C ILE A 4 -8.44 -5.61 -10.20
N VAL A 5 -7.90 -4.57 -9.56
CA VAL A 5 -7.73 -4.55 -8.12
C VAL A 5 -8.75 -3.57 -7.51
N ASN A 6 -9.60 -4.08 -6.64
CA ASN A 6 -10.66 -3.29 -6.02
C ASN A 6 -10.42 -3.14 -4.53
N ARG A 7 -10.96 -2.07 -3.97
CA ARG A 7 -11.11 -1.92 -2.53
C ARG A 7 -12.18 -2.89 -2.03
N TYR A 8 -12.20 -3.10 -0.73
CA TYR A 8 -13.19 -3.99 -0.11
C TYR A 8 -14.63 -3.58 -0.44
N ASN A 9 -14.88 -2.27 -0.59
CA ASN A 9 -16.22 -1.76 -0.92
C ASN A 9 -16.58 -1.90 -2.41
N GLY A 10 -15.69 -2.47 -3.22
CA GLY A 10 -15.91 -2.68 -4.64
C GLY A 10 -15.40 -1.57 -5.55
N THR A 11 -14.94 -0.46 -5.00
CA THR A 11 -14.38 0.62 -5.80
C THR A 11 -13.03 0.21 -6.38
N GLN A 12 -12.85 0.36 -7.70
CA GLN A 12 -11.60 -0.01 -8.36
C GLN A 12 -10.48 0.95 -7.96
N ILE A 13 -9.34 0.38 -7.55
CA ILE A 13 -8.11 1.13 -7.29
C ILE A 13 -7.32 1.31 -8.58
N THR A 14 -7.05 0.20 -9.25
CA THR A 14 -6.18 0.20 -10.43
C THR A 14 -6.32 -1.10 -11.20
N VAL A 15 -5.73 -1.13 -12.39
CA VAL A 15 -5.57 -2.33 -13.21
C VAL A 15 -4.08 -2.60 -13.32
N VAL A 16 -3.65 -3.80 -12.94
CA VAL A 16 -2.23 -4.17 -12.97
C VAL A 16 -1.97 -5.06 -14.17
N GLU A 17 -1.17 -4.56 -15.10
CA GLU A 17 -0.84 -5.29 -16.33
C GLU A 17 0.09 -6.47 -16.03
N ASP A 18 0.06 -7.47 -16.91
CA ASP A 18 0.92 -8.65 -16.78
C ASP A 18 2.39 -8.25 -16.77
N GLY A 19 3.15 -8.90 -15.91
CA GLY A 19 4.59 -8.69 -15.84
C GLY A 19 5.04 -7.39 -15.19
N THR A 20 4.11 -6.63 -14.59
CA THR A 20 4.43 -5.33 -13.98
C THR A 20 4.04 -5.29 -12.51
N ILE A 21 4.51 -4.25 -11.82
CA ILE A 21 3.99 -3.89 -10.50
C ILE A 21 3.37 -2.50 -10.61
N ASP A 22 2.32 -2.29 -9.82
CA ASP A 22 1.61 -1.01 -9.75
C ASP A 22 1.86 -0.39 -8.39
N GLN A 23 2.24 0.87 -8.38
CA GLN A 23 2.57 1.61 -7.16
C GLN A 23 1.61 2.78 -6.96
N THR A 24 0.37 2.62 -7.34
CA THR A 24 -0.69 3.61 -7.09
C THR A 24 -0.92 3.80 -5.60
N THR A 25 -0.74 2.72 -4.84
CA THR A 25 -0.80 2.76 -3.37
C THR A 25 0.61 2.66 -2.79
N ASP A 26 0.73 2.67 -1.47
CA ASP A 26 2.01 2.52 -0.79
C ASP A 26 2.51 1.08 -0.77
N LEU A 27 1.74 0.15 -1.29
CA LEU A 27 2.17 -1.24 -1.52
C LEU A 27 2.44 -1.46 -3.00
N LYS A 28 3.25 -2.49 -3.29
CA LYS A 28 3.49 -2.92 -4.67
C LYS A 28 2.42 -3.92 -5.05
N LEU A 29 1.51 -3.53 -5.93
CA LEU A 29 0.47 -4.42 -6.42
C LEU A 29 1.03 -5.19 -7.61
N ILE A 30 1.06 -6.52 -7.49
CA ILE A 30 1.84 -7.39 -8.36
C ILE A 30 0.96 -7.93 -9.49
N GLY A 31 1.39 -7.72 -10.74
CA GLY A 31 0.72 -8.25 -11.92
C GLY A 31 1.04 -9.72 -12.14
N LYS A 32 0.24 -10.34 -13.01
CA LYS A 32 0.43 -11.74 -13.37
C LYS A 32 1.81 -11.93 -14.01
N ASN A 33 2.47 -13.01 -13.63
CA ASN A 33 3.80 -13.39 -14.18
C ASN A 33 4.91 -12.35 -13.94
N TYR A 34 4.76 -11.52 -12.90
CA TYR A 34 5.83 -10.58 -12.55
C TYR A 34 7.04 -11.35 -12.02
N SER A 35 8.21 -11.11 -12.63
CA SER A 35 9.47 -11.68 -12.16
C SER A 35 9.83 -11.07 -10.81
N GLY A 36 10.11 -11.92 -9.80
CA GLY A 36 10.41 -11.44 -8.46
C GLY A 36 9.19 -11.17 -7.59
N PHE A 37 8.03 -11.74 -7.95
CA PHE A 37 6.80 -11.51 -7.19
C PHE A 37 6.93 -11.93 -5.72
N GLY A 38 7.68 -12.99 -5.43
CA GLY A 38 7.84 -13.47 -4.06
C GLY A 38 8.55 -12.46 -3.16
N GLU A 39 9.60 -11.83 -3.68
CA GLU A 39 10.32 -10.79 -2.93
C GLU A 39 9.42 -9.56 -2.71
N ALA A 40 8.74 -9.12 -3.76
CA ALA A 40 7.85 -7.97 -3.66
C ALA A 40 6.71 -8.22 -2.69
N GLN A 41 6.14 -9.43 -2.71
CA GLN A 41 5.08 -9.80 -1.79
C GLN A 41 5.56 -9.83 -0.35
N ASN A 42 6.74 -10.39 -0.10
CA ASN A 42 7.30 -10.42 1.25
C ASN A 42 7.58 -9.02 1.77
N GLU A 43 8.08 -8.13 0.93
CA GLU A 43 8.30 -6.73 1.31
C GLU A 43 6.98 -6.02 1.63
N ASN A 44 5.93 -6.30 0.88
CA ASN A 44 4.60 -5.78 1.17
C ASN A 44 4.11 -6.23 2.56
N LEU A 45 4.31 -7.50 2.88
CA LEU A 45 3.91 -8.05 4.18
C LEU A 45 4.67 -7.38 5.33
N VAL A 46 5.97 -7.17 5.15
CA VAL A 46 6.78 -6.46 6.15
C VAL A 46 6.31 -5.01 6.31
N HIS A 47 6.01 -4.36 5.20
CA HIS A 47 5.48 -2.99 5.20
C HIS A 47 4.19 -2.89 6.00
N LEU A 48 3.29 -3.85 5.80
CA LEU A 48 2.05 -3.93 6.57
C LEU A 48 2.32 -4.22 8.05
N LEU A 49 3.25 -5.12 8.33
CA LEU A 49 3.62 -5.46 9.71
C LEU A 49 4.16 -4.25 10.46
N GLU A 50 4.93 -3.42 9.78
CA GLU A 50 5.49 -2.18 10.35
C GLU A 50 4.51 -1.02 10.34
N ASN A 51 3.31 -1.20 9.79
CA ASN A 51 2.32 -0.13 9.60
C ASN A 51 2.93 1.06 8.84
N PHE A 52 3.68 0.78 7.78
CA PHE A 52 4.34 1.79 6.96
C PHE A 52 5.24 2.72 7.78
N ARG A 53 5.94 2.14 8.75
CA ARG A 53 6.78 2.88 9.70
C ARG A 53 7.76 3.81 8.98
N GLY A 54 7.84 5.05 9.45
CA GLY A 54 8.78 6.02 8.92
C GLY A 54 8.59 7.38 9.56
N THR A 55 9.52 8.30 9.30
CA THR A 55 9.43 9.68 9.77
C THR A 55 8.69 10.58 8.80
N THR A 56 8.42 10.07 7.59
CA THR A 56 7.67 10.79 6.56
C THR A 56 6.38 10.02 6.29
N ALA A 57 5.26 10.72 6.21
CA ALA A 57 3.97 10.10 5.97
C ALA A 57 3.96 9.36 4.61
N PRO A 58 3.27 8.22 4.52
CA PRO A 58 3.11 7.55 3.23
C PRO A 58 2.52 8.49 2.18
N ALA A 59 3.13 8.51 0.99
CA ALA A 59 2.79 9.49 -0.04
C ALA A 59 1.52 9.14 -0.82
N LYS A 60 1.11 7.87 -0.79
CA LYS A 60 0.02 7.35 -1.62
C LYS A 60 -1.05 6.68 -0.77
N ALA A 61 -1.29 7.21 0.42
CA ALA A 61 -2.21 6.62 1.37
C ALA A 61 -3.65 6.63 0.88
N ILE A 62 -4.39 5.60 1.25
CA ILE A 62 -5.84 5.54 1.08
C ILE A 62 -6.51 5.70 2.45
N ASP A 63 -7.75 6.16 2.45
CA ASP A 63 -8.47 6.34 3.70
C ASP A 63 -8.57 5.02 4.47
N GLY A 64 -8.37 5.10 5.78
CA GLY A 64 -8.32 3.92 6.64
C GLY A 64 -6.93 3.31 6.79
N GLN A 65 -5.95 3.76 6.03
CA GLN A 65 -4.58 3.26 6.16
C GLN A 65 -3.97 3.71 7.47
N VAL A 66 -3.22 2.81 8.12
CA VAL A 66 -2.55 3.08 9.39
C VAL A 66 -1.08 3.36 9.13
N TRP A 67 -0.52 4.34 9.83
CA TRP A 67 0.89 4.70 9.72
C TRP A 67 1.51 4.84 11.12
N TYR A 68 2.64 4.16 11.32
CA TYR A 68 3.42 4.37 12.55
C TYR A 68 4.41 5.50 12.30
N ASP A 69 4.15 6.67 12.90
CA ASP A 69 5.03 7.82 12.79
C ASP A 69 6.21 7.65 13.75
N ALA A 70 7.35 7.25 13.21
CA ALA A 70 8.54 6.98 14.02
C ALA A 70 9.14 8.25 14.60
N GLY A 71 8.85 9.41 14.02
CA GLY A 71 9.34 10.70 14.54
C GLY A 71 8.66 11.11 15.84
N THR A 72 7.36 10.83 15.96
CA THR A 72 6.57 11.16 17.16
C THR A 72 6.24 9.94 18.01
N THR A 73 6.56 8.73 17.51
CA THR A 73 6.23 7.44 18.14
C THR A 73 4.72 7.29 18.36
N LYS A 74 3.92 7.74 17.41
CA LYS A 74 2.46 7.67 17.47
C LYS A 74 1.91 6.88 16.29
N LEU A 75 0.85 6.13 16.55
CA LEU A 75 0.11 5.44 15.52
C LEU A 75 -0.96 6.37 14.97
N LYS A 76 -1.01 6.53 13.65
CA LYS A 76 -1.92 7.45 12.99
C LYS A 76 -2.76 6.73 11.95
N PHE A 77 -3.91 7.30 11.62
CA PHE A 77 -4.76 6.77 10.56
C PHE A 77 -5.11 7.89 9.58
N TYR A 78 -5.32 7.50 8.33
CA TYR A 78 -5.62 8.45 7.26
C TYR A 78 -7.13 8.56 7.03
N THR A 79 -7.64 9.79 7.04
CA THR A 79 -9.08 10.04 6.87
C THR A 79 -9.49 10.22 5.40
N GLY A 80 -8.52 10.24 4.49
CA GLY A 80 -8.72 10.61 3.10
C GLY A 80 -8.22 12.02 2.80
N SER A 81 -7.98 12.82 3.81
CA SER A 81 -7.47 14.19 3.67
C SER A 81 -6.40 14.54 4.69
N ALA A 82 -6.35 13.84 5.81
CA ALA A 82 -5.38 14.14 6.88
C ALA A 82 -5.08 12.91 7.71
N TRP A 83 -3.89 12.91 8.34
CA TRP A 83 -3.48 11.88 9.29
C TRP A 83 -3.90 12.32 10.70
N LYS A 84 -4.53 11.40 11.41
CA LYS A 84 -5.00 11.66 12.80
C LYS A 84 -4.57 10.53 13.73
N THR A 85 -4.45 10.87 15.00
CA THR A 85 -4.14 9.90 16.05
C THR A 85 -5.38 9.33 16.70
#